data_6370f6e9c134860bc98763add46aff21
#
_entry.id   6370f6e9c134860bc98763add46aff21
#
_cell.length_a   1.000
_cell.length_b   1.000
_cell.length_c   1.000
_cell.angle_alpha   90.00
_cell.angle_beta   90.00
_cell.angle_gamma   90.00
#
_symmetry.space_group_name_H-M   'P 1'
#
loop_
_entity.id
_entity.type
_entity.pdbx_description
1 polymer ?
#
loop_
_entity_poly.entity_id
_entity_poly.type
_entity_poly.pdbx_seq_one_letter_code
_entity_poly.pdbx_strand_id
1 'polypeptide(L)'
;MSTLSDSVVPNVVVIDPRFESYKQLADSARLGRINLHIRSSGAEAIKLARRRTVDAWLIAADLDDMSGHDLVELLRSRAAEAKVAMVEANTPGSRLHAVAEQEAGAVGADAVLAHPITLRDLEELLGLPAEERTKVFAASGFAKAFVTLPVGVGAAAVSIAILLLG
;
A
#
# COMPACT_ATOMS: atom_id res chain seq x y z
N MET A 1 -11.36 -22.88 19.75
CA MET A 1 -11.26 -23.04 18.30
C MET A 1 -10.55 -21.80 17.77
N SER A 2 -9.23 -21.91 17.58
CA SER A 2 -8.44 -20.81 17.05
C SER A 2 -8.68 -20.73 15.56
N THR A 3 -9.40 -19.72 15.11
CA THR A 3 -9.43 -19.34 13.71
C THR A 3 -8.03 -18.84 13.36
N LEU A 4 -7.24 -19.68 12.71
CA LEU A 4 -6.09 -19.24 11.94
C LEU A 4 -6.63 -18.22 10.94
N SER A 5 -6.42 -16.94 11.20
CA SER A 5 -6.58 -15.92 10.19
C SER A 5 -5.61 -16.28 9.08
N ASP A 6 -6.14 -16.90 8.06
CA ASP A 6 -5.46 -17.07 6.78
C ASP A 6 -5.14 -15.64 6.33
N SER A 7 -3.89 -15.24 6.45
CA SER A 7 -3.48 -13.89 6.05
C SER A 7 -3.55 -13.82 4.54
N VAL A 8 -4.72 -13.44 4.05
CA VAL A 8 -4.98 -13.27 2.62
C VAL A 8 -4.06 -12.16 2.14
N VAL A 9 -3.13 -12.52 1.27
CA VAL A 9 -2.21 -11.58 0.64
C VAL A 9 -3.04 -10.60 -0.20
N PRO A 10 -3.02 -9.30 0.08
CA PRO A 10 -3.89 -8.34 -0.60
C PRO A 10 -3.54 -8.19 -2.08
N ASN A 11 -4.57 -8.08 -2.91
CA ASN A 11 -4.46 -7.83 -4.33
C ASN A 11 -4.41 -6.31 -4.56
N VAL A 12 -3.27 -5.80 -4.99
CA VAL A 12 -3.02 -4.39 -5.24
C VAL A 12 -2.84 -4.15 -6.73
N VAL A 13 -3.57 -3.20 -7.27
CA VAL A 13 -3.49 -2.81 -8.67
C VAL A 13 -3.02 -1.37 -8.77
N VAL A 14 -1.95 -1.15 -9.50
CA VAL A 14 -1.43 0.16 -9.85
C VAL A 14 -1.79 0.48 -11.29
N ILE A 15 -2.39 1.64 -11.50
CA ILE A 15 -2.66 2.19 -12.83
C ILE A 15 -1.86 3.47 -12.98
N ASP A 16 -0.69 3.34 -13.58
CA ASP A 16 0.25 4.45 -13.81
C ASP A 16 1.18 4.07 -14.97
N PRO A 17 1.34 4.88 -16.00
CA PRO A 17 2.32 4.63 -17.07
C PRO A 17 3.77 4.66 -16.57
N ARG A 18 4.05 5.25 -15.40
CA ARG A 18 5.40 5.39 -14.81
C ARG A 18 5.74 4.21 -13.89
N PHE A 19 5.90 3.02 -14.43
CA PHE A 19 6.12 1.77 -13.68
C PHE A 19 7.34 1.80 -12.73
N GLU A 20 8.38 2.52 -13.10
CA GLU A 20 9.62 2.57 -12.32
C GLU A 20 9.46 3.19 -10.93
N SER A 21 8.42 4.00 -10.74
CA SER A 21 8.14 4.66 -9.47
C SER A 21 7.70 3.69 -8.37
N TYR A 22 7.38 2.43 -8.71
CA TYR A 22 6.80 1.43 -7.81
C TYR A 22 7.77 0.31 -7.42
N LYS A 23 9.08 0.53 -7.48
CA LYS A 23 10.10 -0.49 -7.16
C LYS A 23 9.93 -1.07 -5.76
N GLN A 24 9.64 -0.24 -4.76
CA GLN A 24 9.45 -0.71 -3.37
C GLN A 24 8.23 -1.64 -3.22
N LEU A 25 7.15 -1.37 -3.94
CA LEU A 25 5.99 -2.26 -3.98
C LEU A 25 6.30 -3.56 -4.73
N ALA A 26 7.05 -3.48 -5.82
CA ALA A 26 7.50 -4.66 -6.55
C ALA A 26 8.39 -5.57 -5.69
N ASP A 27 9.25 -5.00 -4.86
CA ASP A 27 10.06 -5.77 -3.92
C ASP A 27 9.19 -6.42 -2.82
N SER A 28 8.18 -5.72 -2.33
CA SER A 28 7.19 -6.29 -1.40
C SER A 28 6.40 -7.44 -2.03
N ALA A 29 6.07 -7.35 -3.31
CA ALA A 29 5.40 -8.42 -4.06
C ALA A 29 6.31 -9.64 -4.24
N ARG A 30 7.60 -9.45 -4.53
CA ARG A 30 8.59 -10.55 -4.60
C ARG A 30 8.72 -11.29 -3.28
N LEU A 31 8.54 -10.60 -2.16
CA LEU A 31 8.53 -11.18 -0.82
C LEU A 31 7.18 -11.81 -0.44
N GLY A 32 6.21 -11.86 -1.35
CA GLY A 32 4.90 -12.46 -1.14
C GLY A 32 3.98 -11.70 -0.18
N ARG A 33 4.25 -10.41 0.05
CA ARG A 33 3.45 -9.57 0.98
C ARG A 33 2.20 -9.01 0.33
N ILE A 34 2.25 -8.79 -0.97
CA ILE A 34 1.15 -8.29 -1.80
C ILE A 34 1.15 -9.02 -3.14
N ASN A 35 -0.01 -9.13 -3.76
CA ASN A 35 -0.14 -9.50 -5.16
C ASN A 35 -0.25 -8.21 -5.97
N LEU A 36 0.81 -7.82 -6.66
CA LEU A 36 0.90 -6.55 -7.37
C LEU A 36 0.64 -6.73 -8.86
N HIS A 37 -0.27 -5.93 -9.40
CA HIS A 37 -0.53 -5.80 -10.83
C HIS A 37 -0.35 -4.35 -11.25
N ILE A 38 0.49 -4.09 -12.25
CA ILE A 38 0.72 -2.74 -12.79
C ILE A 38 0.20 -2.68 -14.21
N ARG A 39 -0.56 -1.62 -14.53
CA ARG A 39 -1.12 -1.33 -15.85
C ARG A 39 -0.96 0.15 -16.16
N SER A 40 -1.01 0.53 -17.43
CA SER A 40 -0.82 1.92 -17.86
C SER A 40 -2.12 2.65 -18.20
N SER A 41 -3.22 1.93 -18.39
CA SER A 41 -4.45 2.50 -18.91
C SER A 41 -5.70 2.17 -18.11
N GLY A 42 -6.67 3.07 -18.12
CA GLY A 42 -7.96 2.87 -17.48
C GLY A 42 -8.76 1.72 -18.10
N ALA A 43 -8.64 1.50 -19.41
CA ALA A 43 -9.28 0.39 -20.10
C ALA A 43 -8.81 -0.98 -19.55
N GLU A 44 -7.51 -1.11 -19.24
CA GLU A 44 -6.97 -2.31 -18.63
C GLU A 44 -7.46 -2.47 -17.19
N ALA A 45 -7.56 -1.38 -16.43
CA ALA A 45 -8.12 -1.38 -15.08
C ALA A 45 -9.56 -1.91 -15.06
N ILE A 46 -10.40 -1.41 -15.97
CA ILE A 46 -11.81 -1.82 -16.08
C ILE A 46 -11.92 -3.32 -16.44
N LYS A 47 -11.07 -3.82 -17.34
CA LYS A 47 -11.03 -5.25 -17.68
C LYS A 47 -10.62 -6.10 -16.47
N LEU A 48 -9.66 -5.61 -15.69
CA LEU A 48 -9.17 -6.31 -14.51
C LEU A 48 -10.24 -6.35 -13.41
N ALA A 49 -10.93 -5.24 -13.15
CA ALA A 49 -12.00 -5.13 -12.17
C ALA A 49 -13.17 -6.10 -12.41
N ARG A 50 -13.37 -6.51 -13.67
CA ARG A 50 -14.41 -7.51 -14.03
C ARG A 50 -14.00 -8.96 -13.75
N ARG A 51 -12.71 -9.23 -13.62
CA ARG A 51 -12.15 -10.59 -13.59
C ARG A 51 -11.53 -10.96 -12.26
N ARG A 52 -11.22 -9.99 -11.42
CA ARG A 52 -10.50 -10.19 -10.15
C ARG A 52 -11.10 -9.33 -9.06
N THR A 53 -11.08 -9.85 -7.84
CA THR A 53 -11.23 -9.05 -6.63
C THR A 53 -9.94 -8.28 -6.39
N VAL A 54 -10.08 -6.99 -6.15
CA VAL A 54 -8.97 -6.08 -5.88
C VAL A 54 -9.23 -5.43 -4.53
N ASP A 55 -8.24 -5.44 -3.66
CA ASP A 55 -8.34 -4.87 -2.33
C ASP A 55 -7.96 -3.38 -2.33
N ALA A 56 -6.96 -3.02 -3.16
CA ALA A 56 -6.54 -1.63 -3.30
C ALA A 56 -6.20 -1.27 -4.75
N TRP A 57 -6.67 -0.09 -5.18
CA TRP A 57 -6.33 0.57 -6.43
C TRP A 57 -5.45 1.78 -6.14
N LEU A 58 -4.31 1.89 -6.82
CA LEU A 58 -3.45 3.07 -6.85
C LEU A 58 -3.50 3.67 -8.25
N ILE A 59 -4.02 4.87 -8.39
CA ILE A 59 -4.36 5.46 -9.70
C ILE A 59 -3.65 6.79 -9.85
N ALA A 60 -2.78 6.91 -10.87
CA ALA A 60 -2.19 8.18 -11.23
C ALA A 60 -3.24 9.15 -11.81
N ALA A 61 -3.03 10.44 -11.63
CA ALA A 61 -3.96 11.46 -12.13
C ALA A 61 -4.07 11.44 -13.66
N ASP A 62 -2.94 11.23 -14.33
CA ASP A 62 -2.86 11.20 -15.80
C ASP A 62 -2.57 9.78 -16.29
N LEU A 63 -3.48 9.21 -17.06
CA LEU A 63 -3.33 7.92 -17.73
C LEU A 63 -3.25 8.14 -19.24
N ASP A 64 -2.85 7.09 -19.96
CA ASP A 64 -2.68 7.17 -21.41
C ASP A 64 -4.00 7.38 -22.19
N ASP A 65 -5.13 6.93 -21.63
CA ASP A 65 -6.42 6.86 -22.32
C ASP A 65 -7.56 7.66 -21.63
N MET A 66 -7.39 8.06 -20.37
CA MET A 66 -8.39 8.84 -19.63
C MET A 66 -7.75 9.54 -18.41
N SER A 67 -8.49 10.42 -17.74
CA SER A 67 -8.04 10.95 -16.46
C SER A 67 -8.18 9.90 -15.34
N GLY A 68 -7.28 9.95 -14.36
CA GLY A 68 -7.39 9.08 -13.18
C GLY A 68 -8.67 9.32 -12.39
N HIS A 69 -9.17 10.56 -12.36
CA HIS A 69 -10.42 10.92 -11.68
C HIS A 69 -11.62 10.23 -12.32
N ASP A 70 -11.72 10.23 -13.66
CA ASP A 70 -12.79 9.52 -14.39
C ASP A 70 -12.73 8.01 -14.09
N LEU A 71 -11.51 7.45 -14.01
CA LEU A 71 -11.33 6.04 -13.68
C LEU A 71 -11.81 5.74 -12.25
N VAL A 72 -11.53 6.60 -11.26
CA VAL A 72 -12.01 6.43 -9.88
C VAL A 72 -13.54 6.39 -9.85
N GLU A 73 -14.23 7.31 -10.51
CA GLU A 73 -15.70 7.31 -10.59
C GLU A 73 -16.25 6.00 -11.20
N LEU A 74 -15.63 5.54 -12.29
CA LEU A 74 -16.02 4.28 -12.94
C LEU A 74 -15.79 3.07 -12.05
N LEU A 75 -14.70 3.02 -11.29
CA LEU A 75 -14.41 1.93 -10.37
C LEU A 75 -15.33 1.96 -9.16
N ARG A 76 -15.66 3.13 -8.61
CA ARG A 76 -16.59 3.25 -7.50
C ARG A 76 -17.98 2.74 -7.82
N SER A 77 -18.44 2.94 -9.04
CA SER A 77 -19.72 2.39 -9.48
C SER A 77 -19.76 0.85 -9.56
N ARG A 78 -18.60 0.18 -9.57
CA ARG A 78 -18.46 -1.27 -9.81
C ARG A 78 -17.84 -2.05 -8.66
N ALA A 79 -16.92 -1.43 -7.94
CA ALA A 79 -16.12 -2.03 -6.88
C ALA A 79 -16.10 -1.13 -5.63
N ALA A 80 -17.27 -0.92 -5.04
CA ALA A 80 -17.46 0.00 -3.92
C ALA A 80 -16.62 -0.36 -2.68
N GLU A 81 -16.30 -1.63 -2.50
CA GLU A 81 -15.58 -2.15 -1.32
C GLU A 81 -14.05 -2.00 -1.42
N ALA A 82 -13.51 -1.92 -2.63
CA ALA A 82 -12.07 -1.77 -2.81
C ALA A 82 -11.60 -0.39 -2.35
N LYS A 83 -10.44 -0.33 -1.72
CA LYS A 83 -9.80 0.94 -1.40
C LYS A 83 -9.22 1.57 -2.65
N VAL A 84 -9.39 2.88 -2.80
CA VAL A 84 -8.87 3.63 -3.94
C VAL A 84 -8.05 4.80 -3.46
N ALA A 85 -6.79 4.87 -3.89
CA ALA A 85 -5.95 6.04 -3.67
C ALA A 85 -5.53 6.66 -5.00
N MET A 86 -5.60 7.98 -5.08
CA MET A 86 -4.94 8.72 -6.15
C MET A 86 -3.45 8.83 -5.85
N VAL A 87 -2.62 8.78 -6.87
CA VAL A 87 -1.16 8.89 -6.75
C VAL A 87 -0.69 10.17 -7.38
N GLU A 88 -0.02 10.98 -6.58
CA GLU A 88 0.46 12.30 -6.96
C GLU A 88 1.97 12.44 -6.81
N ALA A 89 2.56 13.34 -7.59
CA ALA A 89 3.97 13.69 -7.46
C ALA A 89 4.24 14.76 -6.39
N ASN A 90 3.17 15.34 -5.83
CA ASN A 90 3.27 16.47 -4.91
C ASN A 90 3.75 16.02 -3.52
N THR A 91 4.54 16.88 -2.87
CA THR A 91 5.02 16.64 -1.51
C THR A 91 3.84 16.63 -0.52
N PRO A 92 3.74 15.61 0.34
CA PRO A 92 2.73 15.56 1.39
C PRO A 92 2.75 16.84 2.25
N GLY A 93 1.56 17.36 2.57
CA GLY A 93 1.40 18.60 3.35
C GLY A 93 1.61 19.90 2.56
N SER A 94 1.94 19.84 1.27
CA SER A 94 1.98 21.03 0.41
C SER A 94 0.56 21.50 0.08
N ARG A 95 0.43 22.78 -0.34
CA ARG A 95 -0.86 23.30 -0.79
C ARG A 95 -1.43 22.55 -2.00
N LEU A 96 -0.56 22.11 -2.90
CA LEU A 96 -0.96 21.31 -4.07
C LEU A 96 -1.46 19.94 -3.66
N HIS A 97 -0.84 19.33 -2.66
CA HIS A 97 -1.30 18.06 -2.10
C HIS A 97 -2.70 18.19 -1.46
N ALA A 98 -2.94 19.27 -0.70
CA ALA A 98 -4.25 19.53 -0.11
C ALA A 98 -5.37 19.75 -1.18
N VAL A 99 -5.04 20.38 -2.30
CA VAL A 99 -5.96 20.50 -3.43
C VAL A 99 -6.26 19.13 -4.05
N ALA A 100 -5.20 18.34 -4.29
CA ALA A 100 -5.34 16.99 -4.83
C ALA A 100 -6.19 16.08 -3.91
N GLU A 101 -6.02 16.18 -2.58
CA GLU A 101 -6.87 15.46 -1.61
C GLU A 101 -8.35 15.85 -1.74
N GLN A 102 -8.64 17.14 -1.90
CA GLN A 102 -10.01 17.62 -2.08
C GLN A 102 -10.61 17.12 -3.38
N GLU A 103 -9.90 17.21 -4.50
CA GLU A 103 -10.34 16.74 -5.81
C GLU A 103 -10.54 15.22 -5.84
N ALA A 104 -9.58 14.47 -5.29
CA ALA A 104 -9.66 13.01 -5.19
C ALA A 104 -10.84 12.56 -4.32
N GLY A 105 -11.07 13.22 -3.19
CA GLY A 105 -12.21 12.97 -2.32
C GLY A 105 -13.55 13.22 -3.00
N ALA A 106 -13.63 14.25 -3.85
CA ALA A 106 -14.86 14.58 -4.60
C ALA A 106 -15.29 13.47 -5.57
N VAL A 107 -14.32 12.74 -6.15
CA VAL A 107 -14.60 11.60 -7.05
C VAL A 107 -14.68 10.26 -6.32
N GLY A 108 -14.53 10.26 -5.00
CA GLY A 108 -14.69 9.06 -4.16
C GLY A 108 -13.40 8.27 -3.89
N ALA A 109 -12.22 8.86 -4.06
CA ALA A 109 -10.99 8.25 -3.58
C ALA A 109 -10.93 8.28 -2.04
N ASP A 110 -10.33 7.25 -1.44
CA ASP A 110 -10.16 7.14 0.02
C ASP A 110 -8.94 7.93 0.52
N ALA A 111 -7.93 8.10 -0.33
CA ALA A 111 -6.69 8.78 0.03
C ALA A 111 -5.96 9.34 -1.19
N VAL A 112 -5.01 10.22 -0.94
CA VAL A 112 -3.98 10.64 -1.90
C VAL A 112 -2.63 10.21 -1.36
N LEU A 113 -1.85 9.50 -2.17
CA LEU A 113 -0.51 9.03 -1.84
C LEU A 113 0.53 9.75 -2.69
N ALA A 114 1.67 10.04 -2.10
CA ALA A 114 2.80 10.65 -2.79
C ALA A 114 3.94 9.65 -2.97
N HIS A 115 4.68 9.77 -4.07
CA HIS A 115 5.89 8.95 -4.27
C HIS A 115 7.02 9.32 -3.30
N PRO A 116 7.84 8.34 -2.86
CA PRO A 116 7.76 6.90 -3.15
C PRO A 116 6.71 6.20 -2.28
N ILE A 117 5.85 5.41 -2.92
CA ILE A 117 4.82 4.65 -2.19
C ILE A 117 5.44 3.40 -1.57
N THR A 118 5.21 3.22 -0.29
CA THR A 118 5.73 2.12 0.51
C THR A 118 4.66 1.09 0.86
N LEU A 119 5.08 -0.07 1.35
CA LEU A 119 4.14 -1.07 1.89
C LEU A 119 3.32 -0.51 3.05
N ARG A 120 3.92 0.36 3.87
CA ARG A 120 3.24 1.01 5.00
C ARG A 120 2.06 1.88 4.54
N ASP A 121 2.24 2.64 3.47
CA ASP A 121 1.16 3.47 2.90
C ASP A 121 -0.02 2.61 2.45
N LEU A 122 0.27 1.43 1.87
CA LEU A 122 -0.77 0.46 1.52
C LEU A 122 -1.46 -0.14 2.74
N GLU A 123 -0.71 -0.49 3.77
CA GLU A 123 -1.27 -1.04 5.02
C GLU A 123 -2.19 -0.02 5.70
N GLU A 124 -1.82 1.26 5.68
CA GLU A 124 -2.66 2.35 6.19
C GLU A 124 -3.92 2.52 5.33
N LEU A 125 -3.79 2.51 4.01
CA LEU A 125 -4.93 2.59 3.09
C LEU A 125 -5.91 1.43 3.28
N LEU A 126 -5.40 0.22 3.46
CA LEU A 126 -6.20 -0.99 3.69
C LEU A 126 -6.77 -1.07 5.11
N GLY A 127 -6.37 -0.18 6.01
CA GLY A 127 -6.81 -0.19 7.41
C GLY A 127 -6.29 -1.38 8.20
N LEU A 128 -5.14 -1.95 7.81
CA LEU A 128 -4.56 -3.10 8.51
C LEU A 128 -4.03 -2.67 9.89
N PRO A 129 -4.38 -3.38 10.96
CA PRO A 129 -3.92 -3.05 12.29
C PRO A 129 -2.40 -3.22 12.42
N ALA A 130 -1.77 -2.37 13.24
CA ALA A 130 -0.31 -2.37 13.45
C ALA A 130 0.24 -3.73 13.92
N GLU A 131 -0.58 -4.53 14.60
CA GLU A 131 -0.22 -5.87 15.07
C GLU A 131 -0.11 -6.90 13.93
N GLU A 132 -0.92 -6.78 12.89
CA GLU A 132 -0.82 -7.63 11.71
C GLU A 132 0.39 -7.28 10.84
N ARG A 133 0.81 -6.00 10.86
CA ARG A 133 2.04 -5.54 10.20
C ARG A 133 3.27 -6.30 10.69
N THR A 134 3.34 -6.59 11.98
CA THR A 134 4.45 -7.34 12.61
C THR A 134 4.44 -8.82 12.23
N LYS A 135 3.26 -9.44 12.08
CA LYS A 135 3.14 -10.86 11.70
C LYS A 135 3.59 -11.14 10.28
N VAL A 136 3.33 -10.23 9.35
CA VAL A 136 3.78 -10.34 7.96
C VAL A 136 5.32 -10.29 7.88
N PHE A 137 5.99 -9.53 8.75
CA PHE A 137 7.44 -9.51 8.87
C PHE A 137 8.01 -10.82 9.42
N ALA A 138 7.35 -11.44 10.38
CA ALA A 138 7.78 -12.69 10.98
C ALA A 138 7.65 -13.90 10.04
N ALA A 139 6.64 -13.92 9.18
CA ALA A 139 6.42 -15.01 8.23
C ALA A 139 7.43 -15.05 7.07
N SER A 140 8.13 -13.94 6.78
CA SER A 140 9.08 -13.83 5.67
C SER A 140 10.51 -14.28 5.99
N GLY A 141 10.75 -15.02 7.09
CA GLY A 141 12.05 -15.69 7.37
C GLY A 141 13.23 -14.76 7.69
N PHE A 142 13.04 -13.45 7.74
CA PHE A 142 14.07 -12.48 8.13
C PHE A 142 14.02 -12.07 9.60
N ALA A 143 13.32 -12.84 10.43
CA ALA A 143 13.32 -12.65 11.88
C ALA A 143 14.62 -13.21 12.51
N LYS A 144 15.79 -12.73 12.04
CA LYS A 144 16.99 -12.77 12.86
C LYS A 144 17.22 -11.41 13.46
N ALA A 145 16.87 -11.34 14.77
CA ALA A 145 17.31 -10.34 15.72
C ALA A 145 16.80 -8.90 15.61
N PHE A 146 15.53 -8.69 16.00
CA PHE A 146 15.24 -7.56 16.86
C PHE A 146 14.34 -8.04 17.99
N VAL A 147 14.97 -8.49 19.06
CA VAL A 147 14.29 -8.64 20.36
C VAL A 147 14.05 -7.21 20.86
N THR A 148 12.86 -6.70 20.65
CA THR A 148 12.39 -5.53 21.40
C THR A 148 12.08 -6.00 22.78
N LEU A 149 12.98 -5.68 23.71
CA LEU A 149 12.70 -5.77 25.13
C LEU A 149 11.54 -4.81 25.46
N PRO A 150 10.58 -5.24 26.28
CA PRO A 150 9.54 -4.34 26.73
C PRO A 150 10.19 -3.20 27.51
N VAL A 151 9.90 -1.97 27.12
CA VAL A 151 10.30 -0.78 27.88
C VAL A 151 9.49 -0.77 29.16
N GLY A 152 10.03 -1.40 30.18
CA GLY A 152 9.65 -1.16 31.56
C GLY A 152 10.19 0.20 31.95
N VAL A 153 9.33 1.04 32.51
CA VAL A 153 9.66 2.33 33.11
C VAL A 153 10.73 2.11 34.16
N GLY A 154 11.90 2.70 33.95
CA GLY A 154 12.91 2.81 35.01
C GLY A 154 14.32 2.46 34.53
N ALA A 155 15.11 3.50 34.34
CA ALA A 155 16.57 3.56 34.48
C ALA A 155 17.46 2.68 33.60
N ALA A 156 18.31 3.38 32.85
CA ALA A 156 19.62 2.96 32.32
C ALA A 156 19.60 1.86 31.27
N ALA A 157 19.62 2.27 30.02
CA ALA A 157 20.00 1.44 28.88
C ALA A 157 21.51 1.11 29.01
N VAL A 158 21.81 -0.13 29.33
CA VAL A 158 23.12 -0.70 29.07
C VAL A 158 22.99 -1.47 27.77
N SER A 159 23.50 -0.90 26.69
CA SER A 159 23.71 -1.60 25.44
C SER A 159 24.83 -2.63 25.62
N ILE A 160 24.47 -3.88 25.75
CA ILE A 160 25.46 -4.97 25.63
C ILE A 160 25.35 -5.49 24.21
N ALA A 161 26.24 -5.05 23.35
CA ALA A 161 26.52 -5.70 22.09
C ALA A 161 27.31 -6.97 22.40
N ILE A 162 26.66 -8.13 22.38
CA ILE A 162 27.38 -9.41 22.41
C ILE A 162 27.67 -9.79 20.96
N LEU A 163 28.91 -9.52 20.58
CA LEU A 163 29.53 -10.04 19.39
C LEU A 163 29.87 -11.51 19.69
N LEU A 164 29.10 -12.46 19.18
CA LEU A 164 29.50 -13.86 19.15
C LEU A 164 30.18 -14.15 17.82
N LEU A 165 31.52 -14.06 17.86
CA LEU A 165 32.42 -14.74 16.94
C LEU A 165 32.57 -16.18 17.41
N GLY A 166 32.30 -17.11 16.51
CA GLY A 166 32.57 -18.52 16.67
C GLY A 166 32.08 -19.26 15.45
#